data_e3575e978b4e4b9fc0d4d3269ca8bb6b
#
_entry.id   e3575e978b4e4b9fc0d4d3269ca8bb6b
#
_cell.length_a   1.000
_cell.length_b   1.000
_cell.length_c   1.000
_cell.angle_alpha   90.00
_cell.angle_beta   90.00
_cell.angle_gamma   90.00
#
_symmetry.space_group_name_H-M   'P 1'
#
loop_
_entity.id
_entity.type
_entity.pdbx_description
1 polymer ?
#
loop_
_entity_poly.entity_id
_entity_poly.type
_entity_poly.pdbx_seq_one_letter_code
_entity_poly.pdbx_strand_id
1 'polypeptide(L)'
;RIAIKSGHGVGKTAYLSWLTLWWLLTHYPCKAAVTANTAHQLSDVLWTEIDKWARKLPKGFYDQLEMKSDKISLKGVQDSYAVARTSRRENPEALQGFHSENMLFICEEASGIPDVVFQVGEGSMSTKGAKTVMAGNPTRADGHFFDAFHSMRDSWHCITVSCKESDSVNTGFIDEMCRKYGEDSNVYRVRVLGEFPTQSDDVLLPLHLVESATKRSVEPSPTTSVVWGIDPARMG
;
A
#
# COMPACT_ATOMS: atom_id res chain seq x y z
N ARG A 1 -2.76 -13.05 5.75
CA ARG A 1 -2.37 -11.69 5.38
C ARG A 1 -1.83 -11.67 3.96
N ILE A 2 -2.26 -10.70 3.15
CA ILE A 2 -1.83 -10.54 1.75
C ILE A 2 -1.32 -9.12 1.57
N ALA A 3 -0.16 -8.96 0.94
CA ALA A 3 0.41 -7.66 0.55
C ALA A 3 0.67 -7.65 -0.96
N ILE A 4 0.13 -6.65 -1.65
CA ILE A 4 0.22 -6.51 -3.11
C ILE A 4 0.89 -5.19 -3.43
N LYS A 5 2.11 -5.24 -3.98
CA LYS A 5 2.76 -4.07 -4.56
C LYS A 5 2.71 -4.14 -6.08
N SER A 6 2.50 -3.02 -6.74
CA SER A 6 2.45 -3.03 -8.19
C SER A 6 2.76 -1.68 -8.82
N GLY A 7 2.98 -1.70 -10.13
CA GLY A 7 2.97 -0.50 -10.96
C GLY A 7 1.59 0.16 -11.04
N HIS A 8 1.48 1.24 -11.80
CA HIS A 8 0.24 1.97 -12.02
C HIS A 8 -0.69 1.24 -13.00
N GLY A 9 -2.02 1.40 -12.81
CA GLY A 9 -3.02 0.95 -13.80
C GLY A 9 -3.26 -0.56 -13.89
N VAL A 10 -2.67 -1.39 -13.03
CA VAL A 10 -2.80 -2.86 -13.07
C VAL A 10 -4.13 -3.39 -12.49
N GLY A 11 -5.02 -2.52 -11.99
CA GLY A 11 -6.34 -2.93 -11.50
C GLY A 11 -6.44 -3.19 -9.99
N LYS A 12 -5.52 -2.70 -9.14
CA LYS A 12 -5.58 -2.87 -7.67
C LYS A 12 -6.93 -2.51 -7.08
N THR A 13 -7.42 -1.31 -7.38
CA THR A 13 -8.70 -0.79 -6.84
C THR A 13 -9.89 -1.66 -7.25
N ALA A 14 -9.91 -2.14 -8.51
CA ALA A 14 -10.94 -3.09 -8.96
C ALA A 14 -10.88 -4.41 -8.19
N TYR A 15 -9.68 -4.96 -7.99
CA TYR A 15 -9.48 -6.18 -7.19
C TYR A 15 -9.99 -6.01 -5.76
N LEU A 16 -9.62 -4.91 -5.07
CA LEU A 16 -10.08 -4.64 -3.71
C LEU A 16 -11.60 -4.45 -3.64
N SER A 17 -12.20 -3.87 -4.69
CA SER A 17 -13.65 -3.72 -4.82
C SER A 17 -14.34 -5.08 -4.94
N TRP A 18 -13.85 -5.96 -5.79
CA TRP A 18 -14.38 -7.33 -5.94
C TRP A 18 -14.23 -8.13 -4.65
N LEU A 19 -13.08 -8.02 -3.99
CA LEU A 19 -12.82 -8.69 -2.72
C LEU A 19 -13.80 -8.22 -1.63
N THR A 20 -14.09 -6.92 -1.55
CA THR A 20 -15.05 -6.35 -0.60
C THR A 20 -16.46 -6.90 -0.84
N LEU A 21 -16.92 -6.88 -2.08
CA LEU A 21 -18.26 -7.40 -2.45
C LEU A 21 -18.34 -8.91 -2.25
N TRP A 22 -17.32 -9.65 -2.66
CA TRP A 22 -17.26 -11.08 -2.44
C TRP A 22 -17.32 -11.45 -0.95
N TRP A 23 -16.54 -10.73 -0.12
CA TRP A 23 -16.54 -10.96 1.33
C TRP A 23 -17.94 -10.76 1.94
N LEU A 24 -18.62 -9.67 1.59
CA LEU A 24 -19.96 -9.37 2.05
C LEU A 24 -20.98 -10.43 1.63
N LEU A 25 -20.86 -10.94 0.40
CA LEU A 25 -21.84 -11.86 -0.18
C LEU A 25 -21.63 -13.33 0.22
N THR A 26 -20.48 -13.68 0.81
CA THR A 26 -20.11 -15.08 1.08
C THR A 26 -19.77 -15.40 2.54
N HIS A 27 -19.59 -14.40 3.40
CA HIS A 27 -19.22 -14.59 4.81
C HIS A 27 -20.26 -13.95 5.72
N TYR A 28 -20.90 -14.74 6.59
CA TYR A 28 -21.96 -14.28 7.49
C TYR A 28 -21.73 -14.79 8.92
N PRO A 29 -21.85 -13.93 9.97
CA PRO A 29 -21.78 -12.45 9.91
C PRO A 29 -20.37 -11.99 9.53
N CYS A 30 -20.27 -10.84 8.86
CA CYS A 30 -18.95 -10.32 8.46
C CYS A 30 -18.85 -8.79 8.59
N LYS A 31 -17.67 -8.32 8.86
CA LYS A 31 -17.34 -6.90 8.80
C LYS A 31 -16.10 -6.69 7.94
N ALA A 32 -16.15 -5.69 7.08
CA ALA A 32 -15.00 -5.24 6.34
C ALA A 32 -14.71 -3.78 6.67
N ALA A 33 -13.53 -3.50 7.21
CA ALA A 33 -13.03 -2.15 7.38
C ALA A 33 -12.11 -1.83 6.19
N VAL A 34 -12.45 -0.78 5.47
CA VAL A 34 -11.72 -0.34 4.27
C VAL A 34 -11.12 1.01 4.53
N THR A 35 -9.81 1.14 4.37
CA THR A 35 -9.08 2.39 4.58
C THR A 35 -8.15 2.72 3.42
N ALA A 36 -7.80 3.99 3.30
CA ALA A 36 -6.81 4.51 2.37
C ALA A 36 -6.04 5.66 3.02
N ASN A 37 -4.94 6.06 2.40
CA ASN A 37 -4.10 7.15 2.89
C ASN A 37 -4.86 8.48 3.07
N THR A 38 -5.82 8.78 2.18
CA THR A 38 -6.61 10.02 2.24
C THR A 38 -8.10 9.73 2.12
N ALA A 39 -8.94 10.65 2.68
CA ALA A 39 -10.38 10.56 2.55
C ALA A 39 -10.82 10.61 1.08
N HIS A 40 -10.17 11.40 0.25
CA HIS A 40 -10.43 11.48 -1.19
C HIS A 40 -10.19 10.14 -1.89
N GLN A 41 -9.03 9.50 -1.67
CA GLN A 41 -8.74 8.18 -2.24
C GLN A 41 -9.77 7.14 -1.79
N LEU A 42 -10.18 7.20 -0.54
CA LEU A 42 -11.16 6.27 0.00
C LEU A 42 -12.56 6.47 -0.61
N SER A 43 -13.08 7.73 -0.62
CA SER A 43 -14.44 8.02 -1.07
C SER A 43 -14.56 8.06 -2.61
N ASP A 44 -13.68 8.80 -3.24
CA ASP A 44 -13.87 9.16 -4.66
C ASP A 44 -13.25 8.12 -5.60
N VAL A 45 -12.28 7.35 -5.12
CA VAL A 45 -11.62 6.30 -5.91
C VAL A 45 -12.16 4.93 -5.53
N LEU A 46 -11.81 4.42 -4.35
CA LEU A 46 -12.11 3.05 -3.98
C LEU A 46 -13.62 2.82 -3.77
N TRP A 47 -14.30 3.70 -3.03
CA TRP A 47 -15.73 3.53 -2.75
C TRP A 47 -16.59 3.68 -4.00
N THR A 48 -16.23 4.61 -4.88
CA THR A 48 -16.86 4.75 -6.20
C THR A 48 -16.64 3.52 -7.08
N GLU A 49 -15.47 2.93 -7.05
CA GLU A 49 -15.19 1.70 -7.79
C GLU A 49 -15.98 0.50 -7.22
N ILE A 50 -16.14 0.40 -5.88
CA ILE A 50 -16.98 -0.62 -5.25
C ILE A 50 -18.45 -0.45 -5.69
N ASP A 51 -19.01 0.78 -5.68
CA ASP A 51 -20.37 1.04 -6.15
C ASP A 51 -20.55 0.66 -7.62
N LYS A 52 -19.60 1.02 -8.46
CA LYS A 52 -19.58 0.66 -9.89
C LYS A 52 -19.64 -0.86 -10.11
N TRP A 53 -18.86 -1.62 -9.35
CA TRP A 53 -18.86 -3.09 -9.47
C TRP A 53 -20.08 -3.73 -8.81
N ALA A 54 -20.59 -3.15 -7.72
CA ALA A 54 -21.86 -3.59 -7.14
C ALA A 54 -23.01 -3.53 -8.13
N ARG A 55 -23.11 -2.42 -8.90
CA ARG A 55 -24.13 -2.24 -9.97
C ARG A 55 -24.00 -3.22 -11.11
N LYS A 56 -22.83 -3.85 -11.31
CA LYS A 56 -22.60 -4.88 -12.33
C LYS A 56 -22.92 -6.29 -11.85
N LEU A 57 -23.20 -6.47 -10.56
CA LEU A 57 -23.64 -7.76 -10.05
C LEU A 57 -24.98 -8.18 -10.67
N PRO A 58 -25.24 -9.48 -10.82
CA PRO A 58 -26.56 -9.94 -11.16
C PRO A 58 -27.61 -9.36 -10.20
N LYS A 59 -28.77 -9.00 -10.72
CA LYS A 59 -29.81 -8.27 -9.97
C LYS A 59 -30.14 -8.88 -8.61
N GLY A 60 -30.21 -10.21 -8.51
CA GLY A 60 -30.50 -10.91 -7.27
C GLY A 60 -29.47 -10.70 -6.15
N PHE A 61 -28.19 -10.43 -6.49
CA PHE A 61 -27.15 -10.07 -5.53
C PHE A 61 -27.16 -8.58 -5.23
N TYR A 62 -27.29 -7.73 -6.24
CA TYR A 62 -27.34 -6.29 -6.04
C TYR A 62 -28.52 -5.86 -5.14
N ASP A 63 -29.69 -6.44 -5.34
CA ASP A 63 -30.90 -6.14 -4.56
C ASP A 63 -30.76 -6.49 -3.06
N GLN A 64 -29.80 -7.33 -2.71
CA GLN A 64 -29.48 -7.65 -1.31
C GLN A 64 -28.58 -6.60 -0.64
N LEU A 65 -27.95 -5.71 -1.42
CA LEU A 65 -27.08 -4.69 -0.89
C LEU A 65 -27.84 -3.41 -0.55
N GLU A 66 -27.54 -2.83 0.59
CA GLU A 66 -27.92 -1.46 0.95
C GLU A 66 -26.66 -0.58 0.87
N MET A 67 -26.63 0.29 -0.15
CA MET A 67 -25.49 1.16 -0.44
C MET A 67 -25.67 2.51 0.23
N LYS A 68 -24.71 2.96 1.05
CA LYS A 68 -24.61 4.31 1.63
C LYS A 68 -23.27 4.94 1.23
N SER A 69 -23.11 6.20 1.51
CA SER A 69 -21.89 6.97 1.14
C SER A 69 -20.59 6.41 1.74
N ASP A 70 -20.67 5.77 2.90
CA ASP A 70 -19.52 5.23 3.65
C ASP A 70 -19.72 3.80 4.15
N LYS A 71 -20.89 3.18 3.85
CA LYS A 71 -21.25 1.86 4.33
C LYS A 71 -22.04 1.07 3.29
N ILE A 72 -21.73 -0.21 3.16
CA ILE A 72 -22.50 -1.18 2.39
C ILE A 72 -22.91 -2.28 3.35
N SER A 73 -24.21 -2.56 3.45
CA SER A 73 -24.77 -3.61 4.32
C SER A 73 -25.54 -4.64 3.51
N LEU A 74 -25.68 -5.84 4.06
CA LEU A 74 -26.62 -6.82 3.55
C LEU A 74 -28.00 -6.61 4.18
N LYS A 75 -29.02 -6.52 3.35
CA LYS A 75 -30.41 -6.41 3.80
C LYS A 75 -30.82 -7.68 4.56
N GLY A 76 -31.41 -7.50 5.73
CA GLY A 76 -31.89 -8.60 6.55
C GLY A 76 -30.81 -9.41 7.28
N VAL A 77 -29.53 -9.06 7.12
CA VAL A 77 -28.42 -9.69 7.84
C VAL A 77 -27.81 -8.68 8.81
N GLN A 78 -28.08 -8.88 10.09
CA GLN A 78 -27.54 -8.03 11.14
C GLN A 78 -26.01 -8.19 11.21
N ASP A 79 -25.30 -7.09 11.48
CA ASP A 79 -23.84 -7.07 11.66
C ASP A 79 -22.99 -7.53 10.46
N SER A 80 -23.57 -7.53 9.24
CA SER A 80 -22.84 -7.79 7.99
C SER A 80 -22.73 -6.54 7.15
N TYR A 81 -21.53 -5.92 7.13
CA TYR A 81 -21.30 -4.69 6.40
C TYR A 81 -19.82 -4.45 6.06
N ALA A 82 -19.59 -3.67 5.02
CA ALA A 82 -18.32 -3.00 4.73
C ALA A 82 -18.46 -1.52 5.05
N VAL A 83 -17.42 -0.91 5.58
CA VAL A 83 -17.41 0.50 5.95
C VAL A 83 -16.11 1.16 5.56
N ALA A 84 -16.22 2.35 4.96
CA ALA A 84 -15.09 3.21 4.69
C ALA A 84 -14.70 3.97 5.97
N ARG A 85 -13.44 3.88 6.37
CA ARG A 85 -12.91 4.61 7.51
C ARG A 85 -11.56 5.23 7.15
N THR A 86 -11.52 6.54 7.11
CA THR A 86 -10.26 7.25 7.00
C THR A 86 -9.54 7.18 8.34
N SER A 87 -8.35 6.65 8.34
CA SER A 87 -7.50 6.64 9.51
C SER A 87 -6.30 7.56 9.27
N ARG A 88 -6.07 8.48 10.20
CA ARG A 88 -4.99 9.46 10.17
C ARG A 88 -4.12 9.30 11.41
N ARG A 89 -2.93 9.86 11.36
CA ARG A 89 -2.01 9.87 12.51
C ARG A 89 -2.65 10.49 13.76
N GLU A 90 -3.53 11.50 13.56
CA GLU A 90 -4.22 12.23 14.64
C GLU A 90 -5.45 11.49 15.15
N ASN A 91 -6.01 10.54 14.39
CA ASN A 91 -7.17 9.74 14.78
C ASN A 91 -7.04 8.30 14.26
N PRO A 92 -6.07 7.53 14.74
CA PRO A 92 -5.89 6.14 14.34
C PRO A 92 -7.02 5.24 14.87
N GLU A 93 -7.71 5.65 15.93
CA GLU A 93 -8.75 4.89 16.63
C GLU A 93 -10.04 4.70 15.80
N ALA A 94 -10.16 5.37 14.65
CA ALA A 94 -11.29 5.20 13.73
C ALA A 94 -11.48 3.74 13.27
N LEU A 95 -10.46 2.90 13.44
CA LEU A 95 -10.47 1.46 13.14
C LEU A 95 -10.64 0.57 14.38
N GLN A 96 -10.80 1.13 15.57
CA GLN A 96 -11.06 0.35 16.78
C GLN A 96 -12.51 -0.18 16.83
N GLY A 97 -12.70 -1.29 17.54
CA GLY A 97 -14.03 -1.83 17.82
C GLY A 97 -14.67 -2.62 16.68
N PHE A 98 -13.95 -2.87 15.59
CA PHE A 98 -14.42 -3.78 14.55
C PHE A 98 -14.10 -5.23 14.96
N HIS A 99 -15.12 -5.94 15.42
CA HIS A 99 -15.03 -7.37 15.73
C HIS A 99 -16.15 -8.11 15.01
N SER A 100 -15.81 -9.23 14.38
CA SER A 100 -16.73 -10.15 13.72
C SER A 100 -16.06 -11.50 13.59
N GLU A 101 -16.81 -12.57 13.50
CA GLU A 101 -16.27 -13.90 13.18
C GLU A 101 -15.52 -13.89 11.85
N ASN A 102 -16.02 -13.14 10.87
CA ASN A 102 -15.38 -12.94 9.58
C ASN A 102 -14.98 -11.47 9.42
N MET A 103 -13.79 -11.14 9.84
CA MET A 103 -13.24 -9.80 9.75
C MET A 103 -12.28 -9.66 8.56
N LEU A 104 -12.50 -8.62 7.73
CA LEU A 104 -11.61 -8.24 6.64
C LEU A 104 -11.12 -6.79 6.83
N PHE A 105 -9.82 -6.60 6.79
CA PHE A 105 -9.21 -5.28 6.80
C PHE A 105 -8.53 -5.02 5.45
N ILE A 106 -8.95 -3.98 4.77
CA ILE A 106 -8.46 -3.59 3.44
C ILE A 106 -7.77 -2.23 3.55
N CYS A 107 -6.52 -2.18 3.08
CA CYS A 107 -5.72 -0.97 3.01
C CYS A 107 -5.35 -0.67 1.55
N GLU A 108 -5.94 0.37 0.97
CA GLU A 108 -5.57 0.87 -0.35
C GLU A 108 -4.49 1.95 -0.23
N GLU A 109 -3.59 1.99 -1.20
CA GLU A 109 -2.40 2.85 -1.22
C GLU A 109 -1.58 2.73 0.08
N ALA A 110 -1.37 1.47 0.48
CA ALA A 110 -0.83 1.09 1.79
C ALA A 110 0.54 1.69 2.10
N SER A 111 1.36 2.00 1.09
CA SER A 111 2.67 2.65 1.26
C SER A 111 2.57 4.05 1.89
N GLY A 112 1.44 4.73 1.73
CA GLY A 112 1.20 6.05 2.29
C GLY A 112 0.51 6.04 3.65
N ILE A 113 0.01 4.89 4.13
CA ILE A 113 -0.71 4.79 5.40
C ILE A 113 0.28 4.81 6.57
N PRO A 114 0.10 5.67 7.59
CA PRO A 114 0.96 5.71 8.77
C PRO A 114 0.95 4.39 9.55
N ASP A 115 2.09 3.98 10.11
CA ASP A 115 2.24 2.71 10.83
C ASP A 115 1.29 2.56 12.02
N VAL A 116 0.99 3.65 12.71
CA VAL A 116 0.03 3.66 13.83
C VAL A 116 -1.36 3.16 13.42
N VAL A 117 -1.76 3.33 12.16
CA VAL A 117 -3.03 2.84 11.63
C VAL A 117 -3.05 1.32 11.54
N PHE A 118 -1.93 0.72 11.14
CA PHE A 118 -1.78 -0.73 11.12
C PHE A 118 -1.77 -1.31 12.53
N GLN A 119 -1.07 -0.67 13.47
CA GLN A 119 -1.04 -1.08 14.88
C GLN A 119 -2.44 -1.12 15.50
N VAL A 120 -3.27 -0.10 15.25
CA VAL A 120 -4.67 -0.05 15.71
C VAL A 120 -5.52 -1.11 14.99
N GLY A 121 -5.35 -1.24 13.67
CA GLY A 121 -6.03 -2.26 12.87
C GLY A 121 -5.72 -3.69 13.33
N GLU A 122 -4.47 -3.97 13.73
CA GLU A 122 -4.07 -5.28 14.25
C GLU A 122 -4.85 -5.70 15.52
N GLY A 123 -5.23 -4.76 16.37
CA GLY A 123 -6.10 -5.02 17.51
C GLY A 123 -7.45 -5.64 17.10
N SER A 124 -8.05 -5.13 16.02
CA SER A 124 -9.29 -5.68 15.45
C SER A 124 -9.10 -7.03 14.73
N MET A 125 -7.85 -7.37 14.38
CA MET A 125 -7.47 -8.62 13.72
C MET A 125 -7.17 -9.77 14.69
N SER A 126 -7.41 -9.61 15.98
CA SER A 126 -7.22 -10.66 17.00
C SER A 126 -8.22 -11.82 16.87
N THR A 127 -9.31 -11.64 16.15
CA THR A 127 -10.31 -12.68 15.90
C THR A 127 -9.74 -13.77 15.01
N LYS A 128 -9.97 -15.04 15.39
CA LYS A 128 -9.56 -16.21 14.58
C LYS A 128 -10.22 -16.13 13.20
N GLY A 129 -9.42 -16.16 12.15
CA GLY A 129 -9.95 -16.08 10.78
C GLY A 129 -9.95 -14.68 10.18
N ALA A 130 -9.63 -13.62 10.94
CA ALA A 130 -9.48 -12.29 10.42
C ALA A 130 -8.43 -12.22 9.29
N LYS A 131 -8.74 -11.47 8.24
CA LYS A 131 -7.90 -11.31 7.05
C LYS A 131 -7.49 -9.85 6.86
N THR A 132 -6.24 -9.63 6.49
CA THR A 132 -5.72 -8.31 6.11
C THR A 132 -5.23 -8.36 4.68
N VAL A 133 -5.62 -7.37 3.88
CA VAL A 133 -5.15 -7.18 2.51
C VAL A 133 -4.66 -5.75 2.36
N MET A 134 -3.40 -5.61 2.02
CA MET A 134 -2.77 -4.32 1.68
C MET A 134 -2.47 -4.29 0.18
N ALA A 135 -2.80 -3.20 -0.48
CA ALA A 135 -2.41 -2.97 -1.86
C ALA A 135 -1.92 -1.53 -2.05
N GLY A 136 -0.93 -1.34 -2.90
CA GLY A 136 -0.42 0.01 -3.20
C GLY A 136 0.75 0.00 -4.18
N ASN A 137 1.09 1.19 -4.62
CA ASN A 137 2.37 1.42 -5.28
C ASN A 137 3.45 1.52 -4.18
N PRO A 138 4.61 0.88 -4.35
CA PRO A 138 5.66 0.86 -3.34
C PRO A 138 6.48 2.17 -3.37
N THR A 139 5.86 3.26 -2.90
CA THR A 139 6.43 4.62 -3.01
C THR A 139 7.47 4.92 -1.94
N ARG A 140 7.52 4.15 -0.84
CA ARG A 140 8.41 4.39 0.29
C ARG A 140 9.21 3.13 0.61
N ALA A 141 10.50 3.29 0.91
CA ALA A 141 11.40 2.22 1.34
C ALA A 141 11.43 2.05 2.88
N ASP A 142 10.32 2.37 3.53
CA ASP A 142 10.12 2.27 4.98
C ASP A 142 8.64 2.01 5.32
N GLY A 143 8.38 1.69 6.60
CA GLY A 143 7.04 1.52 7.15
C GLY A 143 6.44 0.13 6.94
N HIS A 144 5.24 -0.07 7.52
CA HIS A 144 4.59 -1.38 7.64
C HIS A 144 4.40 -2.11 6.29
N PHE A 145 4.07 -1.36 5.22
CA PHE A 145 3.91 -1.95 3.89
C PHE A 145 5.23 -2.45 3.31
N PHE A 146 6.32 -1.68 3.51
CA PHE A 146 7.67 -2.10 3.13
C PHE A 146 8.11 -3.33 3.94
N ASP A 147 7.91 -3.30 5.25
CA ASP A 147 8.27 -4.40 6.16
C ASP A 147 7.56 -5.70 5.82
N ALA A 148 6.32 -5.65 5.33
CA ALA A 148 5.60 -6.84 4.88
C ALA A 148 6.32 -7.60 3.75
N PHE A 149 7.12 -6.90 2.92
CA PHE A 149 7.93 -7.51 1.86
C PHE A 149 9.37 -7.84 2.28
N HIS A 150 9.80 -7.40 3.46
CA HIS A 150 11.16 -7.53 3.98
C HIS A 150 11.20 -8.23 5.33
N SER A 151 11.25 -7.48 6.42
CA SER A 151 11.42 -8.00 7.79
C SER A 151 10.27 -8.90 8.26
N MET A 152 9.04 -8.69 7.77
CA MET A 152 7.85 -9.47 8.11
C MET A 152 7.41 -10.44 6.99
N ARG A 153 8.27 -10.71 6.02
CA ARG A 153 7.95 -11.49 4.80
C ARG A 153 7.31 -12.86 5.09
N ASP A 154 7.73 -13.53 6.14
CA ASP A 154 7.23 -14.86 6.52
C ASP A 154 5.78 -14.83 7.02
N SER A 155 5.29 -13.67 7.45
CA SER A 155 3.92 -13.47 7.94
C SER A 155 2.94 -13.02 6.86
N TRP A 156 3.42 -12.75 5.63
CA TRP A 156 2.66 -12.19 4.54
C TRP A 156 2.77 -12.99 3.25
N HIS A 157 1.64 -13.21 2.59
CA HIS A 157 1.64 -13.63 1.19
C HIS A 157 1.81 -12.39 0.31
N CYS A 158 3.02 -12.23 -0.25
CA CYS A 158 3.40 -11.05 -0.99
C CYS A 158 3.32 -11.28 -2.49
N ILE A 159 2.67 -10.36 -3.17
CA ILE A 159 2.47 -10.38 -4.62
C ILE A 159 3.07 -9.09 -5.19
N THR A 160 3.83 -9.23 -6.28
CA THR A 160 4.33 -8.10 -7.07
C THR A 160 3.75 -8.19 -8.46
N VAL A 161 3.24 -7.08 -9.01
CA VAL A 161 2.70 -7.01 -10.36
C VAL A 161 3.31 -5.84 -11.11
N SER A 162 4.05 -6.13 -12.15
CA SER A 162 4.59 -5.11 -13.06
C SER A 162 3.53 -4.63 -14.07
N CYS A 163 3.63 -3.38 -14.51
CA CYS A 163 2.86 -2.90 -15.66
C CYS A 163 3.10 -3.74 -16.91
N LYS A 164 4.30 -4.31 -17.05
CA LYS A 164 4.68 -5.18 -18.18
C LYS A 164 3.92 -6.52 -18.21
N GLU A 165 3.32 -6.92 -17.08
CA GLU A 165 2.59 -8.18 -16.92
C GLU A 165 1.07 -7.99 -17.03
N SER A 166 0.61 -6.76 -17.25
CA SER A 166 -0.82 -6.44 -17.24
C SER A 166 -1.30 -5.94 -18.58
N ASP A 167 -2.23 -6.66 -19.19
CA ASP A 167 -2.88 -6.28 -20.45
C ASP A 167 -3.74 -5.01 -20.33
N SER A 168 -4.07 -4.58 -19.09
CA SER A 168 -4.85 -3.35 -18.86
C SER A 168 -4.00 -2.08 -18.90
N VAL A 169 -2.66 -2.19 -18.89
CA VAL A 169 -1.76 -1.05 -18.95
C VAL A 169 -1.39 -0.71 -20.40
N ASN A 170 -1.53 0.57 -20.74
CA ASN A 170 -1.12 1.04 -22.06
C ASN A 170 0.41 0.98 -22.20
N THR A 171 0.89 0.25 -23.20
CA THR A 171 2.33 0.11 -23.50
C THR A 171 3.00 1.47 -23.75
N GLY A 172 2.28 2.43 -24.37
CA GLY A 172 2.78 3.80 -24.54
C GLY A 172 3.13 4.51 -23.24
N PHE A 173 2.42 4.21 -22.14
CA PHE A 173 2.78 4.71 -20.81
C PHE A 173 4.14 4.16 -20.35
N ILE A 174 4.39 2.87 -20.56
CA ILE A 174 5.65 2.22 -20.17
C ILE A 174 6.82 2.86 -20.95
N ASP A 175 6.64 3.05 -22.25
CA ASP A 175 7.65 3.66 -23.13
C ASP A 175 7.91 5.13 -22.77
N GLU A 176 6.87 5.86 -22.40
CA GLU A 176 7.00 7.25 -21.96
C GLU A 176 7.80 7.34 -20.62
N MET A 177 7.48 6.47 -19.67
CA MET A 177 8.20 6.41 -18.39
C MET A 177 9.67 6.08 -18.60
N CYS A 178 9.97 5.12 -19.47
CA CYS A 178 11.33 4.75 -19.83
C CYS A 178 12.09 5.92 -20.45
N ARG A 179 11.51 6.60 -21.44
CA ARG A 179 12.15 7.75 -22.10
C ARG A 179 12.38 8.94 -21.19
N LYS A 180 11.42 9.21 -20.28
CA LYS A 180 11.46 10.40 -19.42
C LYS A 180 12.37 10.24 -18.22
N TYR A 181 12.39 9.06 -17.62
CA TYR A 181 13.05 8.84 -16.33
C TYR A 181 14.21 7.83 -16.39
N GLY A 182 14.27 7.00 -17.42
CA GLY A 182 15.19 5.87 -17.53
C GLY A 182 14.71 4.64 -16.75
N GLU A 183 15.08 3.45 -17.23
CA GLU A 183 14.67 2.18 -16.61
C GLU A 183 15.25 1.97 -15.21
N ASP A 184 16.42 2.53 -14.93
CA ASP A 184 17.13 2.40 -13.65
C ASP A 184 16.64 3.39 -12.57
N SER A 185 15.73 4.31 -12.94
CA SER A 185 15.24 5.34 -12.01
C SER A 185 14.27 4.77 -10.98
N ASN A 186 14.24 5.33 -9.77
CA ASN A 186 13.24 5.01 -8.76
C ASN A 186 11.81 5.26 -9.26
N VAL A 187 11.62 6.28 -10.11
CA VAL A 187 10.31 6.57 -10.71
C VAL A 187 9.83 5.41 -11.57
N TYR A 188 10.70 4.85 -12.42
CA TYR A 188 10.36 3.70 -13.24
C TYR A 188 10.14 2.43 -12.40
N ARG A 189 11.03 2.19 -11.42
CA ARG A 189 10.88 1.07 -10.49
C ARG A 189 9.52 1.06 -9.81
N VAL A 190 9.11 2.18 -9.22
CA VAL A 190 7.87 2.30 -8.48
C VAL A 190 6.65 2.26 -9.41
N ARG A 191 6.65 3.08 -10.47
CA ARG A 191 5.46 3.29 -11.30
C ARG A 191 5.22 2.23 -12.35
N VAL A 192 6.30 1.59 -12.83
CA VAL A 192 6.21 0.57 -13.90
C VAL A 192 6.46 -0.82 -13.35
N LEU A 193 7.58 -1.04 -12.64
CA LEU A 193 7.93 -2.38 -12.15
C LEU A 193 7.15 -2.78 -10.89
N GLY A 194 6.58 -1.82 -10.15
CA GLY A 194 5.96 -2.09 -8.86
C GLY A 194 6.96 -2.51 -7.80
N GLU A 195 8.20 -2.04 -7.93
CA GLU A 195 9.30 -2.31 -7.01
C GLU A 195 9.55 -1.11 -6.09
N PHE A 196 9.97 -1.38 -4.84
CA PHE A 196 10.37 -0.33 -3.92
C PHE A 196 11.55 0.48 -4.47
N PRO A 197 11.62 1.79 -4.17
CA PRO A 197 12.78 2.58 -4.52
C PRO A 197 14.01 2.01 -3.82
N THR A 198 15.17 2.15 -4.44
CA THR A 198 16.46 1.69 -3.89
C THR A 198 16.93 2.52 -2.71
N GLN A 199 16.33 3.71 -2.53
CA GLN A 199 16.60 4.65 -1.43
C GLN A 199 15.41 5.59 -1.25
N SER A 200 15.27 6.18 -0.06
CA SER A 200 14.30 7.25 0.17
C SER A 200 14.70 8.51 -0.59
N ASP A 201 13.72 9.24 -1.11
CA ASP A 201 13.94 10.50 -1.83
C ASP A 201 14.59 11.60 -0.96
N ASP A 202 14.50 11.46 0.38
CA ASP A 202 15.08 12.38 1.37
C ASP A 202 16.55 12.10 1.69
N VAL A 203 17.17 11.11 1.05
CA VAL A 203 18.56 10.75 1.32
C VAL A 203 19.50 11.60 0.46
N LEU A 204 20.27 12.46 1.10
CA LEU A 204 21.24 13.32 0.43
C LEU A 204 22.31 12.53 -0.34
N LEU A 205 22.74 11.39 0.21
CA LEU A 205 23.70 10.48 -0.41
C LEU A 205 23.15 9.05 -0.42
N PRO A 206 22.93 8.48 -1.62
CA PRO A 206 22.53 7.08 -1.78
C PRO A 206 23.48 6.11 -1.07
N LEU A 207 22.94 5.11 -0.36
CA LEU A 207 23.74 4.12 0.37
C LEU A 207 24.78 3.44 -0.52
N HIS A 208 24.43 3.10 -1.75
CA HIS A 208 25.35 2.47 -2.69
C HIS A 208 26.55 3.37 -3.08
N LEU A 209 26.35 4.70 -3.09
CA LEU A 209 27.46 5.64 -3.30
C LEU A 209 28.38 5.70 -2.08
N VAL A 210 27.81 5.66 -0.87
CA VAL A 210 28.57 5.58 0.38
C VAL A 210 29.36 4.27 0.43
N GLU A 211 28.73 3.13 0.14
CA GLU A 211 29.40 1.83 0.09
C GLU A 211 30.46 1.76 -0.99
N SER A 212 30.20 2.33 -2.16
CA SER A 212 31.20 2.46 -3.23
C SER A 212 32.39 3.30 -2.81
N ALA A 213 32.11 4.42 -2.14
CA ALA A 213 33.17 5.32 -1.64
C ALA A 213 34.04 4.65 -0.57
N THR A 214 33.43 3.87 0.35
CA THR A 214 34.18 3.15 1.41
C THR A 214 35.03 2.02 0.86
N LYS A 215 34.65 1.40 -0.25
CA LYS A 215 35.39 0.32 -0.91
C LYS A 215 36.46 0.85 -1.89
N ARG A 216 36.44 2.14 -2.18
CA ARG A 216 37.33 2.77 -3.14
C ARG A 216 38.70 3.04 -2.51
N SER A 217 39.74 2.41 -3.01
CA SER A 217 41.09 2.78 -2.68
C SER A 217 41.46 4.08 -3.46
N VAL A 218 41.86 5.12 -2.74
CA VAL A 218 42.34 6.36 -3.33
C VAL A 218 43.82 6.48 -3.03
N GLU A 219 44.65 6.34 -4.06
CA GLU A 219 46.09 6.60 -3.95
C GLU A 219 46.32 8.13 -4.00
N PRO A 220 46.96 8.71 -2.97
CA PRO A 220 47.25 10.13 -2.98
C PRO A 220 48.27 10.43 -4.12
N SER A 221 47.98 11.46 -4.91
CA SER A 221 48.96 11.92 -5.89
C SER A 221 50.20 12.46 -5.18
N PRO A 222 51.39 12.12 -5.64
CA PRO A 222 52.65 12.64 -5.04
C PRO A 222 52.77 14.17 -5.03
N THR A 223 51.95 14.84 -5.84
CA THR A 223 51.91 16.31 -5.95
C THR A 223 50.82 16.96 -5.13
N THR A 224 50.00 16.19 -4.40
CA THR A 224 48.86 16.70 -3.61
C THR A 224 49.36 17.09 -2.21
N SER A 225 49.15 18.34 -1.81
CA SER A 225 49.40 18.80 -0.46
C SER A 225 48.41 18.14 0.52
N VAL A 226 48.93 17.69 1.68
CA VAL A 226 48.07 17.18 2.76
C VAL A 226 47.37 18.36 3.44
N VAL A 227 46.06 18.36 3.43
CA VAL A 227 45.23 19.35 4.16
C VAL A 227 44.58 18.68 5.35
N TRP A 228 44.77 19.24 6.53
CA TRP A 228 44.12 18.80 7.75
C TRP A 228 42.90 19.64 8.02
N GLY A 229 41.72 18.99 8.05
CA GLY A 229 40.49 19.61 8.58
C GLY A 229 40.30 19.21 10.04
N ILE A 230 40.22 20.16 10.95
CA ILE A 230 39.96 19.92 12.37
C ILE A 230 38.62 20.56 12.70
N ASP A 231 37.64 19.76 13.08
CA ASP A 231 36.39 20.21 13.63
C ASP A 231 36.41 19.86 15.13
N PRO A 232 36.78 20.82 16.03
CA PRO A 232 36.79 20.58 17.45
C PRO A 232 35.35 20.48 17.94
N ALA A 233 34.93 19.27 18.35
CA ALA A 233 33.65 19.07 18.99
C ALA A 233 33.51 20.05 20.19
N ARG A 234 32.47 20.89 20.14
CA ARG A 234 32.07 21.65 21.31
C ARG A 234 31.61 20.63 22.36
N MET A 235 32.27 20.61 23.49
CA MET A 235 31.76 19.92 24.66
C MET A 235 30.42 20.58 25.02
N GLY A 236 29.32 19.78 24.88
CA GLY A 236 28.00 20.11 25.42
C GLY A 236 27.86 19.51 26.79
#